data_a00fb7202b37e0b7d354e3ca42281bc7
#
_entry.id   a00fb7202b37e0b7d354e3ca42281bc7
#
_cell.length_a   1.000
_cell.length_b   1.000
_cell.length_c   1.000
_cell.angle_alpha   90.00
_cell.angle_beta   90.00
_cell.angle_gamma   90.00
#
_symmetry.space_group_name_H-M   'P 1'
#
loop_
_entity.id
_entity.type
_entity.pdbx_description
1 polymer ?
#
loop_
_entity_poly.entity_id
_entity_poly.type
_entity_poly.pdbx_seq_one_letter_code
_entity_poly.pdbx_strand_id
1 'polypeptide(L)'
;MRRQGRWYERDMTRRKPSRARLRPFRLDDAADLCRIYPMIFVDNAVKYGSSRIVVAEADGHAVGFVMWGPALEPAWFDPGVERWAELDELHVHPNYQNRGIGTRLVRSAVREARAAGFAVMYLVAEASNAPARRVYEKNGFREHSRIVRYKIEL
;
A
#
# COMPACT_ATOMS: atom_id res chain seq x y z
N MET A 1 9.53 -27.28 -15.09
CA MET A 1 8.81 -26.21 -14.38
C MET A 1 9.58 -25.73 -13.15
N ARG A 2 10.84 -25.31 -13.27
CA ARG A 2 11.72 -24.86 -12.16
C ARG A 2 12.77 -23.83 -12.62
N ARG A 3 12.40 -22.75 -13.36
CA ARG A 3 13.38 -21.72 -13.78
C ARG A 3 12.97 -20.27 -13.54
N GLN A 4 11.78 -19.97 -13.00
CA GLN A 4 11.33 -18.57 -12.81
C GLN A 4 11.77 -17.91 -11.48
N GLY A 5 12.13 -18.69 -10.46
CA GLY A 5 12.52 -18.13 -9.14
C GLY A 5 13.93 -17.53 -9.09
N ARG A 6 14.81 -17.86 -10.03
CA ARG A 6 16.23 -17.54 -9.96
C ARG A 6 16.64 -16.19 -10.59
N TRP A 7 15.75 -15.56 -11.33
CA TRP A 7 16.01 -14.26 -11.98
C TRP A 7 15.97 -13.10 -10.96
N TYR A 8 15.07 -13.19 -10.00
CA TYR A 8 14.87 -12.13 -9.02
C TYR A 8 16.03 -11.98 -8.02
N GLU A 9 16.72 -13.08 -7.73
CA GLU A 9 17.84 -13.05 -6.77
C GLU A 9 19.18 -12.64 -7.40
N ARG A 10 19.42 -12.92 -8.69
CA ARG A 10 20.74 -12.69 -9.30
C ARG A 10 20.92 -11.31 -9.94
N ASP A 11 19.88 -10.68 -10.46
CA ASP A 11 20.04 -9.43 -11.20
C ASP A 11 19.98 -8.19 -10.27
N MET A 12 19.35 -8.33 -9.13
CA MET A 12 19.17 -7.22 -8.18
C MET A 12 20.38 -6.93 -7.27
N THR A 13 21.38 -7.82 -7.22
CA THR A 13 22.54 -7.65 -6.34
C THR A 13 23.70 -6.87 -6.95
N ARG A 14 23.69 -6.59 -8.25
CA ARG A 14 24.84 -6.00 -8.96
C ARG A 14 24.66 -4.58 -9.49
N ARG A 15 23.45 -4.06 -9.58
CA ARG A 15 23.20 -2.68 -10.03
C ARG A 15 22.60 -1.84 -8.90
N LYS A 16 23.07 -0.59 -8.78
CA LYS A 16 22.39 0.39 -7.95
C LYS A 16 20.99 0.56 -8.52
N PRO A 17 19.91 0.20 -7.79
CA PRO A 17 18.57 0.19 -8.38
C PRO A 17 18.19 1.58 -8.88
N SER A 18 17.50 1.61 -10.01
CA SER A 18 17.03 2.85 -10.61
C SER A 18 16.02 3.59 -9.72
N ARG A 19 15.84 4.86 -9.98
CA ARG A 19 14.81 5.66 -9.29
C ARG A 19 13.44 5.16 -9.69
N ALA A 20 12.66 4.64 -8.74
CA ALA A 20 11.32 4.17 -9.01
C ALA A 20 10.40 5.27 -9.56
N ARG A 21 9.60 4.95 -10.58
CA ARG A 21 8.53 5.78 -11.13
C ARG A 21 7.18 5.30 -10.61
N LEU A 22 6.29 6.23 -10.27
CA LEU A 22 4.91 5.90 -9.90
C LEU A 22 4.02 5.94 -11.13
N ARG A 23 3.13 4.95 -11.24
CA ARG A 23 2.11 4.84 -12.29
C ARG A 23 0.91 4.03 -11.81
N PRO A 24 -0.23 4.11 -12.52
CA PRO A 24 -1.35 3.21 -12.26
C PRO A 24 -0.96 1.73 -12.45
N PHE A 25 -1.66 0.87 -11.75
CA PHE A 25 -1.58 -0.58 -11.90
C PHE A 25 -1.94 -1.02 -13.33
N ARG A 26 -1.26 -2.05 -13.79
CA ARG A 26 -1.54 -2.78 -15.02
C ARG A 26 -1.68 -4.27 -14.69
N LEU A 27 -2.45 -4.99 -15.50
CA LEU A 27 -2.67 -6.42 -15.24
C LEU A 27 -1.36 -7.23 -15.21
N ASP A 28 -0.38 -6.84 -16.03
CA ASP A 28 0.95 -7.47 -16.07
C ASP A 28 1.74 -7.31 -14.76
N ASP A 29 1.36 -6.36 -13.90
CA ASP A 29 1.99 -6.18 -12.59
C ASP A 29 1.56 -7.25 -11.58
N ALA A 30 0.45 -7.97 -11.83
CA ALA A 30 -0.16 -8.87 -10.86
C ALA A 30 0.83 -9.89 -10.28
N ALA A 31 1.70 -10.44 -11.12
CA ALA A 31 2.70 -11.40 -10.67
C ALA A 31 3.74 -10.79 -9.72
N ASP A 32 4.17 -9.56 -9.98
CA ASP A 32 5.11 -8.84 -9.11
C ASP A 32 4.44 -8.43 -7.79
N LEU A 33 3.20 -7.94 -7.85
CA LEU A 33 2.44 -7.59 -6.65
C LEU A 33 2.21 -8.81 -5.74
N CYS A 34 1.85 -9.96 -6.30
CA CYS A 34 1.70 -11.21 -5.53
C CYS A 34 3.02 -11.70 -4.91
N ARG A 35 4.17 -11.38 -5.50
CA ARG A 35 5.47 -11.68 -4.87
C ARG A 35 5.76 -10.75 -3.69
N ILE A 36 5.33 -9.49 -3.77
CA ILE A 36 5.49 -8.51 -2.69
C ILE A 36 4.52 -8.80 -1.56
N TYR A 37 3.26 -9.06 -1.88
CA TYR A 37 2.20 -9.38 -0.94
C TYR A 37 1.26 -10.46 -1.53
N PRO A 38 1.47 -11.75 -1.20
CA PRO A 38 0.73 -12.86 -1.82
C PRO A 38 -0.78 -12.78 -1.68
N MET A 39 -1.28 -12.14 -0.62
CA MET A 39 -2.71 -12.07 -0.30
C MET A 39 -3.42 -10.86 -0.92
N ILE A 40 -2.73 -10.01 -1.68
CA ILE A 40 -3.30 -8.74 -2.18
C ILE A 40 -4.68 -8.91 -2.86
N PHE A 41 -4.83 -9.93 -3.68
CA PHE A 41 -6.07 -10.15 -4.43
C PHE A 41 -7.11 -10.99 -3.67
N VAL A 42 -6.72 -11.64 -2.57
CA VAL A 42 -7.60 -12.43 -1.71
C VAL A 42 -8.18 -11.54 -0.62
N ASP A 43 -7.34 -10.85 0.14
CA ASP A 43 -7.75 -10.02 1.27
C ASP A 43 -8.61 -8.83 0.83
N ASN A 44 -8.39 -8.35 -0.39
CA ASN A 44 -9.06 -7.16 -0.92
C ASN A 44 -10.09 -7.47 -2.01
N ALA A 45 -10.48 -8.73 -2.19
CA ALA A 45 -11.39 -9.15 -3.26
C ALA A 45 -12.72 -8.37 -3.26
N VAL A 46 -13.28 -8.08 -2.09
CA VAL A 46 -14.54 -7.32 -1.95
C VAL A 46 -14.38 -5.86 -2.38
N LYS A 47 -13.22 -5.27 -2.15
CA LYS A 47 -12.93 -3.86 -2.44
C LYS A 47 -12.40 -3.63 -3.86
N TYR A 48 -12.05 -4.71 -4.57
CA TYR A 48 -11.26 -4.66 -5.79
C TYR A 48 -11.87 -3.80 -6.91
N GLY A 49 -13.18 -3.81 -7.06
CA GLY A 49 -13.89 -3.04 -8.07
C GLY A 49 -13.93 -1.52 -7.80
N SER A 50 -13.72 -1.09 -6.56
CA SER A 50 -13.77 0.31 -6.14
C SER A 50 -12.41 0.87 -5.74
N SER A 51 -11.41 0.02 -5.52
CA SER A 51 -10.08 0.41 -5.08
C SER A 51 -9.16 0.79 -6.24
N ARG A 52 -8.24 1.69 -5.96
CA ARG A 52 -7.20 2.14 -6.87
C ARG A 52 -5.85 1.63 -6.39
N ILE A 53 -5.01 1.19 -7.33
CA ILE A 53 -3.66 0.72 -7.05
C ILE A 53 -2.68 1.61 -7.82
N VAL A 54 -1.75 2.20 -7.10
CA VAL A 54 -0.59 2.91 -7.65
C VAL A 54 0.64 2.05 -7.44
N VAL A 55 1.38 1.83 -8.49
CA VAL A 55 2.56 0.98 -8.52
C VAL A 55 3.82 1.85 -8.59
N ALA A 56 4.83 1.46 -7.83
CA ALA A 56 6.20 1.93 -7.99
C ALA A 56 6.96 0.94 -8.89
N GLU A 57 7.35 1.40 -10.07
CA GLU A 57 8.11 0.62 -11.04
C GLU A 57 9.58 1.01 -11.02
N ALA A 58 10.47 0.03 -10.97
CA ALA A 58 11.90 0.19 -11.14
C ALA A 58 12.46 -1.01 -11.90
N ASP A 59 13.43 -0.78 -12.78
CA ASP A 59 14.12 -1.85 -13.54
C ASP A 59 13.15 -2.77 -14.31
N GLY A 60 12.01 -2.24 -14.76
CA GLY A 60 10.99 -2.99 -15.51
C GLY A 60 10.04 -3.83 -14.65
N HIS A 61 10.09 -3.73 -13.32
CA HIS A 61 9.29 -4.49 -12.37
C HIS A 61 8.50 -3.60 -11.43
N ALA A 62 7.35 -4.08 -10.96
CA ALA A 62 6.66 -3.47 -9.84
C ALA A 62 7.42 -3.82 -8.55
N VAL A 63 7.95 -2.80 -7.88
CA VAL A 63 8.78 -2.92 -6.67
C VAL A 63 8.07 -2.42 -5.40
N GLY A 64 6.85 -1.95 -5.54
CA GLY A 64 6.00 -1.54 -4.44
C GLY A 64 4.66 -1.04 -4.96
N PHE A 65 3.69 -0.97 -4.06
CA PHE A 65 2.37 -0.46 -4.39
C PHE A 65 1.67 0.13 -3.16
N VAL A 66 0.69 0.96 -3.42
CA VAL A 66 -0.33 1.40 -2.48
C VAL A 66 -1.70 1.09 -3.05
N MET A 67 -2.60 0.58 -2.23
CA MET A 67 -4.01 0.40 -2.56
C MET A 67 -4.86 1.27 -1.66
N TRP A 68 -5.81 1.96 -2.24
CA TRP A 68 -6.75 2.80 -1.52
C TRP A 68 -8.09 2.87 -2.25
N GLY A 69 -9.14 3.20 -1.54
CA GLY A 69 -10.47 3.34 -2.15
C GLY A 69 -11.46 3.99 -1.20
N PRO A 70 -12.74 4.04 -1.59
CA PRO A 70 -13.81 4.41 -0.66
C PRO A 70 -13.82 3.46 0.54
N ALA A 71 -13.99 3.98 1.73
CA ALA A 71 -14.23 3.14 2.89
C ALA A 71 -15.55 2.39 2.73
N LEU A 72 -15.55 1.08 3.03
CA LEU A 72 -16.76 0.24 2.93
C LEU A 72 -17.74 0.49 4.06
N GLU A 73 -17.24 0.87 5.22
CA GLU A 73 -18.06 1.17 6.38
C GLU A 73 -17.98 2.65 6.71
N PRO A 74 -19.11 3.27 7.10
CA PRO A 74 -19.09 4.62 7.62
C PRO A 74 -18.14 4.68 8.82
N ALA A 75 -17.31 5.68 8.86
CA ALA A 75 -16.46 5.91 10.01
C ALA A 75 -17.31 6.34 11.20
N TRP A 76 -17.83 5.37 11.93
CA TRP A 76 -18.66 5.56 13.11
C TRP A 76 -18.00 6.43 14.20
N PHE A 77 -16.68 6.59 14.13
CA PHE A 77 -15.88 7.39 15.05
C PHE A 77 -15.78 8.88 14.66
N ASP A 78 -16.31 9.27 13.53
CA ASP A 78 -16.34 10.68 13.10
C ASP A 78 -17.63 10.98 12.30
N PRO A 79 -18.78 11.02 13.03
CA PRO A 79 -20.06 11.29 12.41
C PRO A 79 -20.08 12.74 11.89
N GLY A 80 -20.38 12.93 10.63
CA GLY A 80 -20.38 14.24 9.97
C GLY A 80 -19.43 14.31 8.77
N VAL A 81 -18.61 13.29 8.54
CA VAL A 81 -17.84 13.16 7.32
C VAL A 81 -18.55 12.22 6.36
N GLU A 82 -19.02 12.77 5.25
CA GLU A 82 -19.83 12.00 4.27
C GLU A 82 -19.00 11.10 3.36
N ARG A 83 -17.72 11.47 3.09
CA ARG A 83 -16.86 10.78 2.12
C ARG A 83 -15.52 10.44 2.71
N TRP A 84 -15.38 9.18 3.03
CA TRP A 84 -14.16 8.60 3.59
C TRP A 84 -13.44 7.76 2.55
N ALA A 85 -12.13 7.95 2.47
CA ALA A 85 -11.22 7.02 1.82
C ALA A 85 -10.51 6.16 2.86
N GLU A 86 -10.15 4.95 2.46
CA GLU A 86 -9.30 4.05 3.24
C GLU A 86 -8.04 3.73 2.43
N LEU A 87 -6.88 3.82 3.07
CA LEU A 87 -5.65 3.27 2.55
C LEU A 87 -5.54 1.84 3.06
N ASP A 88 -5.78 0.88 2.17
CA ASP A 88 -5.90 -0.53 2.52
C ASP A 88 -4.54 -1.21 2.65
N GLU A 89 -3.65 -0.96 1.67
CA GLU A 89 -2.37 -1.65 1.59
C GLU A 89 -1.24 -0.72 1.18
N LEU A 90 -0.09 -0.91 1.79
CA LEU A 90 1.17 -0.26 1.39
C LEU A 90 2.31 -1.26 1.54
N HIS A 91 2.89 -1.65 0.44
CA HIS A 91 4.01 -2.58 0.43
C HIS A 91 5.13 -2.09 -0.48
N VAL A 92 6.36 -2.32 -0.06
CA VAL A 92 7.58 -2.07 -0.85
C VAL A 92 8.49 -3.29 -0.71
N HIS A 93 8.95 -3.81 -1.83
CA HIS A 93 9.87 -4.94 -1.88
C HIS A 93 11.11 -4.65 -1.00
N PRO A 94 11.58 -5.61 -0.18
CA PRO A 94 12.67 -5.39 0.78
C PRO A 94 13.91 -4.70 0.21
N ASN A 95 14.34 -5.09 -0.99
CA ASN A 95 15.52 -4.52 -1.65
C ASN A 95 15.34 -3.06 -2.08
N TYR A 96 14.12 -2.52 -2.04
CA TYR A 96 13.78 -1.15 -2.44
C TYR A 96 13.28 -0.29 -1.27
N GLN A 97 13.23 -0.85 -0.07
CA GLN A 97 12.86 -0.12 1.15
C GLN A 97 13.90 0.95 1.51
N ASN A 98 13.52 1.86 2.42
CA ASN A 98 14.37 2.96 2.90
C ASN A 98 14.87 3.94 1.81
N ARG A 99 14.17 4.02 0.68
CA ARG A 99 14.46 4.91 -0.46
C ARG A 99 13.35 5.93 -0.73
N GLY A 100 12.45 6.12 0.23
CA GLY A 100 11.34 7.05 0.13
C GLY A 100 10.21 6.60 -0.79
N ILE A 101 10.22 5.37 -1.31
CA ILE A 101 9.18 4.84 -2.21
C ILE A 101 7.83 4.80 -1.48
N GLY A 102 7.77 4.24 -0.28
CA GLY A 102 6.54 4.19 0.52
C GLY A 102 5.95 5.57 0.77
N THR A 103 6.77 6.54 1.15
CA THR A 103 6.35 7.93 1.35
C THR A 103 5.74 8.53 0.08
N ARG A 104 6.32 8.26 -1.08
CA ARG A 104 5.82 8.75 -2.39
C ARG A 104 4.51 8.07 -2.79
N LEU A 105 4.38 6.77 -2.54
CA LEU A 105 3.16 6.00 -2.79
C LEU A 105 2.01 6.54 -1.95
N VAL A 106 2.20 6.71 -0.65
CA VAL A 106 1.16 7.29 0.24
C VAL A 106 0.79 8.70 -0.20
N ARG A 107 1.77 9.54 -0.54
CA ARG A 107 1.50 10.89 -1.05
C ARG A 107 0.66 10.87 -2.32
N SER A 108 0.90 9.90 -3.22
CA SER A 108 0.09 9.74 -4.42
C SER A 108 -1.35 9.39 -4.09
N ALA A 109 -1.57 8.41 -3.20
CA ALA A 109 -2.91 8.02 -2.75
C ALA A 109 -3.68 9.19 -2.12
N VAL A 110 -3.05 9.93 -1.22
CA VAL A 110 -3.66 11.12 -0.58
C VAL A 110 -4.04 12.18 -1.61
N ARG A 111 -3.16 12.45 -2.58
CA ARG A 111 -3.44 13.42 -3.65
C ARG A 111 -4.60 12.97 -4.53
N GLU A 112 -4.65 11.69 -4.91
CA GLU A 112 -5.71 11.14 -5.73
C GLU A 112 -7.06 11.11 -5.00
N ALA A 113 -7.07 10.74 -3.72
CA ALA A 113 -8.28 10.76 -2.90
C ALA A 113 -8.84 12.18 -2.75
N ARG A 114 -7.97 13.15 -2.50
CA ARG A 114 -8.36 14.56 -2.44
C ARG A 114 -8.93 15.05 -3.77
N ALA A 115 -8.29 14.73 -4.88
CA ALA A 115 -8.78 15.08 -6.22
C ALA A 115 -10.13 14.41 -6.55
N ALA A 116 -10.39 13.23 -5.98
CA ALA A 116 -11.67 12.53 -6.10
C ALA A 116 -12.75 13.06 -5.13
N GLY A 117 -12.45 14.08 -4.33
CA GLY A 117 -13.40 14.74 -3.42
C GLY A 117 -13.63 14.00 -2.11
N PHE A 118 -12.73 13.14 -1.68
CA PHE A 118 -12.79 12.56 -0.33
C PHE A 118 -12.32 13.59 0.71
N ALA A 119 -13.08 13.69 1.81
CA ALA A 119 -12.80 14.65 2.87
C ALA A 119 -11.73 14.15 3.84
N VAL A 120 -11.72 12.85 4.09
CA VAL A 120 -10.81 12.18 5.03
C VAL A 120 -10.26 10.90 4.41
N MET A 121 -9.03 10.56 4.73
CA MET A 121 -8.45 9.25 4.49
C MET A 121 -7.97 8.69 5.82
N TYR A 122 -8.35 7.46 6.14
CA TYR A 122 -7.85 6.73 7.30
C TYR A 122 -7.12 5.46 6.89
N LEU A 123 -6.42 4.88 7.81
CA LEU A 123 -5.75 3.58 7.70
C LEU A 123 -5.64 2.96 9.09
N VAL A 124 -5.41 1.65 9.12
CA VAL A 124 -5.06 0.93 10.35
C VAL A 124 -3.64 0.42 10.24
N ALA A 125 -2.85 0.62 11.28
CA ALA A 125 -1.49 0.12 11.36
C ALA A 125 -1.22 -0.50 12.74
N GLU A 126 -0.43 -1.57 12.76
CA GLU A 126 0.05 -2.14 14.02
C GLU A 126 0.88 -1.10 14.79
N ALA A 127 0.63 -0.95 16.09
CA ALA A 127 1.34 0.01 16.94
C ALA A 127 2.86 -0.26 16.97
N SER A 128 3.26 -1.52 16.83
CA SER A 128 4.65 -1.97 16.76
C SER A 128 5.33 -1.68 15.41
N ASN A 129 4.57 -1.41 14.36
CA ASN A 129 5.13 -1.17 13.01
C ASN A 129 5.66 0.26 12.88
N ALA A 130 6.74 0.56 13.60
CA ALA A 130 7.35 1.89 13.59
C ALA A 130 7.81 2.37 12.19
N PRO A 131 8.34 1.53 11.29
CA PRO A 131 8.67 1.96 9.94
C PRO A 131 7.47 2.48 9.16
N ALA A 132 6.34 1.76 9.17
CA ALA A 132 5.12 2.18 8.47
C ALA A 132 4.53 3.46 9.09
N ARG A 133 4.46 3.52 10.42
CA ARG A 133 3.98 4.72 11.13
C ARG A 133 4.75 5.97 10.74
N ARG A 134 6.08 5.91 10.67
CA ARG A 134 6.90 7.04 10.19
C ARG A 134 6.56 7.48 8.76
N VAL A 135 6.22 6.55 7.87
CA VAL A 135 5.78 6.87 6.51
C VAL A 135 4.45 7.63 6.53
N TYR A 136 3.49 7.18 7.33
CA TYR A 136 2.18 7.82 7.45
C TYR A 136 2.28 9.21 8.08
N GLU A 137 3.00 9.34 9.19
CA GLU A 137 3.22 10.61 9.88
C GLU A 137 3.90 11.65 8.98
N LYS A 138 4.89 11.25 8.18
CA LYS A 138 5.52 12.12 7.16
C LYS A 138 4.55 12.60 6.07
N ASN A 139 3.45 11.92 5.86
CA ASN A 139 2.40 12.30 4.92
C ASN A 139 1.21 13.02 5.57
N GLY A 140 1.34 13.39 6.85
CA GLY A 140 0.35 14.18 7.57
C GLY A 140 -0.72 13.36 8.28
N PHE A 141 -0.64 12.02 8.27
CA PHE A 141 -1.50 11.20 9.12
C PHE A 141 -1.16 11.41 10.59
N ARG A 142 -2.18 11.38 11.42
CA ARG A 142 -2.06 11.48 12.89
C ARG A 142 -2.79 10.31 13.52
N GLU A 143 -2.28 9.80 14.64
CA GLU A 143 -2.99 8.82 15.44
C GLU A 143 -4.32 9.42 15.90
N HIS A 144 -5.41 8.74 15.58
CA HIS A 144 -6.77 9.17 15.91
C HIS A 144 -7.37 8.32 17.02
N SER A 145 -7.14 6.99 16.95
CA SER A 145 -7.65 6.03 17.94
C SER A 145 -6.72 4.82 18.04
N ARG A 146 -6.95 3.99 19.04
CA ARG A 146 -6.25 2.72 19.23
C ARG A 146 -7.23 1.57 19.23
N ILE A 147 -6.91 0.51 18.49
CA ILE A 147 -7.67 -0.73 18.45
C ILE A 147 -6.97 -1.77 19.31
N VAL A 148 -7.70 -2.45 20.17
CA VAL A 148 -7.21 -3.55 20.98
C VAL A 148 -7.81 -4.85 20.45
N ARG A 149 -6.96 -5.83 20.19
CA ARG A 149 -7.40 -7.17 19.78
C ARG A 149 -7.37 -8.10 20.97
N TYR A 150 -8.45 -8.87 21.13
CA TYR A 150 -8.57 -9.92 22.14
C TYR A 150 -8.55 -11.27 21.46
N LYS A 151 -7.97 -12.27 22.13
CA LYS A 151 -7.93 -13.67 21.68
C LYS A 151 -8.28 -14.58 22.85
N ILE A 152 -9.04 -15.63 22.59
CA ILE A 152 -9.22 -16.78 23.46
C ILE A 152 -8.88 -18.05 22.67
N GLU A 153 -8.18 -18.97 23.31
CA GLU A 153 -7.96 -20.32 22.76
C GLU A 153 -9.07 -21.23 23.28
N LEU A 154 -9.73 -21.97 22.37
CA LEU A 154 -10.85 -22.85 22.67
C LEU A 154 -10.41 -24.30 22.75
#